data_3860018ce2ea5e272118682694530443
#
_entry.id   3860018ce2ea5e272118682694530443
#
_cell.length_a   1.000
_cell.length_b   1.000
_cell.length_c   1.000
_cell.angle_alpha   90.00
_cell.angle_beta   90.00
_cell.angle_gamma   90.00
#
_symmetry.space_group_name_H-M   'P 1'
#
loop_
_entity.id
_entity.type
_entity.pdbx_description
1 polymer ?
#
loop_
_entity_poly.entity_id
_entity_poly.type
_entity_poly.pdbx_seq_one_letter_code
_entity_poly.pdbx_strand_id
1 'polypeptide(L)'
;MRTTSPLAASRSTAPAHGHGTETAAPTLRRRGPDRARPAAPPTGAPTGALTGAPAAPRRSGVALVASLLGFTVITIDVSAVNIALPAIRDSLSGGMAGLQWVVDAYTLMFAALMLSAGALADRAGARRAYAWGIALFTLASLGCALAPGIGVLVGARVAQGGAAAVVMPASLALIRQAYEDARARARAIALWTVGGSVAMAAGPVLGGLLTDSAGWRAVFLLNLPVGAVILGLLVRVERSPRRPAALDGGGQLTAVLALAGLAFAVIEGGHLGWTSGPVLAAGALAVASGYAFRVVEGRHRQPMVPLHMLTDRRMAVSLAVGFAVNAAFYGGIFLLGLYYQQLRGMSGITAGLMFVPMSAVVTVTNLVSPRLAERIGRRPVIVAGQVIFAGAMLAMLPLAAHTPVWLVLILLLPLSIGGALAVPALTALLMDAVPGERAGTASGLLNSFRQTGGALAVALFGSLLSGPGGFSLPGMHLGLVTVAALLLTTAALSRLLLPRG
;
A
#
# COMPACT_ATOMS: atom_id res chain seq x y z
N MET A 1 -44.78 16.38 48.76
CA MET A 1 -45.19 15.23 49.55
C MET A 1 -44.08 14.24 49.55
N ARG A 2 -43.21 14.24 50.56
CA ARG A 2 -43.22 13.35 51.75
C ARG A 2 -43.22 11.90 51.28
N THR A 3 -42.30 10.98 51.59
CA THR A 3 -41.44 10.77 52.78
C THR A 3 -40.58 9.56 52.52
N THR A 4 -39.33 9.60 52.79
CA THR A 4 -38.55 9.04 53.93
C THR A 4 -38.00 7.64 53.75
N SER A 5 -36.66 7.56 53.78
CA SER A 5 -35.87 6.48 54.41
C SER A 5 -36.29 6.17 55.87
N PRO A 6 -35.80 5.11 56.56
CA PRO A 6 -34.37 4.86 56.78
C PRO A 6 -33.97 3.38 57.20
N LEU A 7 -32.61 3.12 57.25
CA LEU A 7 -31.80 2.51 58.35
C LEU A 7 -32.08 1.11 58.94
N ALA A 8 -31.08 0.22 59.00
CA ALA A 8 -30.27 -0.23 60.17
C ALA A 8 -29.52 -1.51 59.82
N ALA A 9 -28.23 -1.68 59.89
CA ALA A 9 -27.26 -1.78 61.00
C ALA A 9 -27.56 -2.89 62.04
N SER A 10 -26.65 -3.90 62.11
CA SER A 10 -26.10 -4.54 63.31
C SER A 10 -25.20 -5.73 62.84
N ARG A 11 -23.96 -5.75 63.11
CA ARG A 11 -23.11 -5.99 64.28
C ARG A 11 -23.31 -7.37 64.95
N SER A 12 -22.06 -7.98 65.11
CA SER A 12 -21.69 -8.83 66.26
C SER A 12 -21.83 -10.34 66.01
N THR A 13 -20.92 -11.23 66.32
CA THR A 13 -19.83 -11.36 67.28
C THR A 13 -19.12 -12.70 67.03
N ALA A 14 -17.84 -12.83 67.33
CA ALA A 14 -17.16 -14.09 67.61
C ALA A 14 -17.44 -14.57 69.02
N PRO A 15 -17.21 -15.83 69.45
CA PRO A 15 -15.96 -16.24 70.07
C PRO A 15 -15.50 -17.67 69.74
N ALA A 16 -14.26 -18.02 69.72
CA ALA A 16 -13.19 -18.50 70.61
C ALA A 16 -13.44 -19.85 71.34
N HIS A 17 -12.30 -20.58 71.43
CA HIS A 17 -11.91 -21.77 72.22
C HIS A 17 -11.94 -23.11 71.44
N GLY A 18 -10.95 -23.97 71.53
CA GLY A 18 -9.67 -24.04 72.28
C GLY A 18 -9.12 -25.44 72.22
N HIS A 19 -7.84 -25.56 72.68
CA HIS A 19 -7.09 -26.78 73.01
C HIS A 19 -6.68 -27.69 71.83
N GLY A 20 -5.48 -28.00 71.53
CA GLY A 20 -4.28 -28.17 72.39
C GLY A 20 -3.73 -29.57 72.13
N THR A 21 -2.53 -29.72 71.69
CA THR A 21 -1.55 -30.68 72.19
C THR A 21 -0.19 -30.46 71.54
N GLU A 22 0.80 -30.29 72.40
CA GLU A 22 2.24 -30.33 72.15
C GLU A 22 2.68 -31.68 71.59
N THR A 23 3.65 -31.65 70.68
CA THR A 23 4.76 -32.65 70.72
C THR A 23 5.96 -32.11 70.00
N ALA A 24 6.98 -31.97 70.82
CA ALA A 24 8.46 -32.07 70.69
C ALA A 24 9.11 -31.90 69.31
N ALA A 25 10.01 -30.92 69.28
CA ALA A 25 11.13 -30.80 68.33
C ALA A 25 12.30 -31.78 68.69
N PRO A 26 13.04 -32.21 67.71
CA PRO A 26 14.44 -32.52 67.93
C PRO A 26 15.36 -31.55 67.20
N THR A 27 16.26 -31.06 67.97
CA THR A 27 17.47 -30.25 67.64
C THR A 27 18.31 -30.88 66.56
N LEU A 28 18.59 -30.20 65.45
CA LEU A 28 19.64 -30.58 64.51
C LEU A 28 20.81 -29.63 64.63
N ARG A 29 21.96 -30.23 64.96
CA ARG A 29 23.30 -29.72 65.07
C ARG A 29 23.71 -28.93 63.78
N ARG A 30 24.23 -27.73 63.96
CA ARG A 30 25.05 -27.03 63.01
C ARG A 30 26.35 -27.82 62.72
N ARG A 31 26.54 -28.24 61.44
CA ARG A 31 27.87 -28.58 60.90
C ARG A 31 28.30 -27.46 59.98
N GLY A 32 29.52 -27.00 60.19
CA GLY A 32 30.21 -25.92 59.47
C GLY A 32 30.55 -26.32 58.00
N PRO A 33 30.97 -25.35 57.20
CA PRO A 33 31.17 -25.56 55.77
C PRO A 33 32.51 -26.31 55.52
N ASP A 34 32.40 -27.52 54.97
CA ASP A 34 33.53 -28.24 54.38
C ASP A 34 33.90 -27.56 53.05
N ARG A 35 35.18 -27.12 53.00
CA ARG A 35 35.78 -26.61 51.79
C ARG A 35 36.01 -27.78 50.83
N ALA A 36 35.13 -27.93 49.83
CA ALA A 36 35.35 -28.82 48.69
C ALA A 36 36.43 -28.22 47.77
N ARG A 37 37.49 -28.95 47.55
CA ARG A 37 38.54 -28.70 46.54
C ARG A 37 37.90 -28.68 45.15
N PRO A 38 38.36 -27.79 44.21
CA PRO A 38 37.91 -27.82 42.82
C PRO A 38 38.43 -29.10 42.15
N ALA A 39 37.51 -29.88 41.57
CA ALA A 39 37.81 -31.02 40.71
C ALA A 39 38.42 -30.50 39.39
N ALA A 40 39.53 -31.14 38.98
CA ALA A 40 40.16 -30.91 37.68
C ALA A 40 39.20 -31.19 36.54
N PRO A 41 39.23 -30.42 35.44
CA PRO A 41 38.37 -30.68 34.27
C PRO A 41 38.80 -31.95 33.55
N PRO A 42 37.88 -32.75 33.03
CA PRO A 42 38.19 -33.94 32.26
C PRO A 42 38.86 -33.52 30.92
N THR A 43 40.10 -33.94 30.78
CA THR A 43 40.87 -33.96 29.54
C THR A 43 40.25 -35.02 28.62
N GLY A 44 39.61 -34.59 27.53
CA GLY A 44 39.11 -35.50 26.51
C GLY A 44 37.84 -35.08 25.84
N ALA A 45 37.79 -33.84 25.27
CA ALA A 45 36.82 -33.50 24.28
C ALA A 45 37.43 -33.67 22.87
N PRO A 46 36.80 -34.42 21.97
CA PRO A 46 37.26 -34.47 20.60
C PRO A 46 37.10 -33.08 19.97
N THR A 47 38.19 -32.51 19.50
CA THR A 47 38.25 -31.38 18.60
C THR A 47 37.54 -31.76 17.30
N GLY A 48 36.22 -31.85 17.35
CA GLY A 48 35.32 -31.89 16.17
C GLY A 48 35.24 -30.49 15.64
N ALA A 49 35.82 -30.28 14.50
CA ALA A 49 35.86 -29.07 13.74
C ALA A 49 34.48 -28.35 13.68
N LEU A 50 34.36 -27.25 14.42
CA LEU A 50 33.37 -26.22 14.13
C LEU A 50 33.82 -25.43 12.89
N THR A 51 33.87 -26.10 11.76
CA THR A 51 33.90 -25.44 10.46
C THR A 51 32.47 -25.30 9.95
N GLY A 52 31.66 -24.62 10.73
CA GLY A 52 30.42 -24.02 10.26
C GLY A 52 30.73 -22.59 9.83
N ALA A 53 31.42 -22.43 8.69
CA ALA A 53 31.49 -21.14 8.02
C ALA A 53 30.06 -20.62 7.79
N PRO A 54 29.76 -19.34 8.08
CA PRO A 54 28.47 -18.78 7.74
C PRO A 54 28.37 -18.71 6.21
N ALA A 55 27.81 -19.78 5.63
CA ALA A 55 27.48 -19.79 4.23
C ALA A 55 26.27 -18.90 4.04
N ALA A 56 26.47 -17.60 3.79
CA ALA A 56 25.32 -16.90 3.26
C ALA A 56 25.41 -15.45 2.73
N PRO A 57 26.49 -14.75 2.47
CA PRO A 57 26.29 -13.42 1.89
C PRO A 57 25.82 -13.45 0.43
N ARG A 58 26.12 -14.50 -0.35
CA ARG A 58 25.77 -14.57 -1.78
C ARG A 58 24.28 -14.88 -2.04
N ARG A 59 23.64 -15.74 -1.27
CA ARG A 59 22.24 -16.14 -1.49
C ARG A 59 21.24 -15.09 -1.01
N SER A 60 21.53 -14.39 0.07
CA SER A 60 20.71 -13.28 0.56
C SER A 60 20.75 -12.06 -0.39
N GLY A 61 21.90 -11.78 -1.00
CA GLY A 61 22.01 -10.74 -2.04
C GLY A 61 21.15 -11.03 -3.26
N VAL A 62 21.08 -12.28 -3.73
CA VAL A 62 20.23 -12.67 -4.86
C VAL A 62 18.75 -12.47 -4.55
N ALA A 63 18.29 -12.85 -3.35
CA ALA A 63 16.91 -12.64 -2.93
C ALA A 63 16.56 -11.13 -2.87
N LEU A 64 17.47 -10.30 -2.38
CA LEU A 64 17.28 -8.85 -2.36
C LEU A 64 17.20 -8.28 -3.77
N VAL A 65 18.12 -8.62 -4.66
CA VAL A 65 18.11 -8.14 -6.05
C VAL A 65 16.84 -8.56 -6.78
N ALA A 66 16.42 -9.82 -6.65
CA ALA A 66 15.17 -10.31 -7.24
C ALA A 66 13.96 -9.51 -6.71
N SER A 67 13.88 -9.33 -5.37
CA SER A 67 12.79 -8.58 -4.73
C SER A 67 12.77 -7.10 -5.13
N LEU A 68 13.95 -6.49 -5.22
CA LEU A 68 14.12 -5.10 -5.66
C LEU A 68 13.65 -4.93 -7.12
N LEU A 69 14.11 -5.78 -8.03
CA LEU A 69 13.73 -5.73 -9.44
C LEU A 69 12.22 -5.88 -9.63
N GLY A 70 11.57 -6.79 -8.90
CA GLY A 70 10.12 -6.95 -9.00
C GLY A 70 9.34 -5.75 -8.49
N PHE A 71 9.77 -5.12 -7.38
CA PHE A 71 9.17 -3.88 -6.93
C PHE A 71 9.40 -2.73 -7.91
N THR A 72 10.61 -2.64 -8.43
CA THR A 72 10.99 -1.62 -9.43
C THR A 72 10.15 -1.75 -10.70
N VAL A 73 10.03 -2.94 -11.28
CA VAL A 73 9.30 -3.13 -12.54
C VAL A 73 7.81 -2.84 -12.38
N ILE A 74 7.19 -3.28 -11.27
CA ILE A 74 5.79 -2.98 -10.97
C ILE A 74 5.56 -1.46 -10.82
N THR A 75 6.49 -0.77 -10.15
CA THR A 75 6.38 0.67 -9.91
C THR A 75 6.60 1.48 -11.20
N ILE A 76 7.55 1.07 -12.04
CA ILE A 76 7.76 1.66 -13.37
C ILE A 76 6.52 1.46 -14.24
N ASP A 77 5.97 0.24 -14.29
CA ASP A 77 4.77 -0.07 -15.10
C ASP A 77 3.61 0.87 -14.76
N VAL A 78 3.29 1.02 -13.47
CA VAL A 78 2.19 1.91 -13.02
C VAL A 78 2.43 3.35 -13.44
N SER A 79 3.64 3.86 -13.32
CA SER A 79 3.94 5.28 -13.57
C SER A 79 4.18 5.58 -15.06
N ALA A 80 4.80 4.66 -15.81
CA ALA A 80 5.08 4.81 -17.22
C ALA A 80 3.80 4.79 -18.09
N VAL A 81 2.84 3.92 -17.74
CA VAL A 81 1.57 3.82 -18.47
C VAL A 81 0.80 5.13 -18.46
N ASN A 82 0.86 5.93 -17.38
CA ASN A 82 0.19 7.24 -17.35
C ASN A 82 0.68 8.19 -18.44
N ILE A 83 1.98 8.14 -18.79
CA ILE A 83 2.56 8.95 -19.86
C ILE A 83 2.19 8.40 -21.25
N ALA A 84 2.00 7.09 -21.37
CA ALA A 84 1.64 6.42 -22.63
C ALA A 84 0.15 6.57 -22.99
N LEU A 85 -0.72 7.01 -22.07
CA LEU A 85 -2.17 7.06 -22.27
C LEU A 85 -2.62 7.79 -23.55
N PRO A 86 -2.11 8.99 -23.89
CA PRO A 86 -2.50 9.64 -25.14
C PRO A 86 -2.17 8.80 -26.39
N ALA A 87 -0.99 8.19 -26.44
CA ALA A 87 -0.58 7.34 -27.55
C ALA A 87 -1.43 6.04 -27.64
N ILE A 88 -1.84 5.49 -26.50
CA ILE A 88 -2.78 4.36 -26.42
C ILE A 88 -4.14 4.76 -26.99
N ARG A 89 -4.66 5.93 -26.60
CA ARG A 89 -5.94 6.46 -27.10
C ARG A 89 -5.92 6.56 -28.62
N ASP A 90 -4.89 7.20 -29.14
CA ASP A 90 -4.78 7.49 -30.58
C ASP A 90 -4.59 6.20 -31.41
N SER A 91 -3.86 5.22 -30.87
CA SER A 91 -3.59 3.93 -31.52
C SER A 91 -4.77 2.94 -31.47
N LEU A 92 -5.51 2.91 -30.36
CA LEU A 92 -6.61 1.94 -30.15
C LEU A 92 -8.01 2.58 -30.25
N SER A 93 -8.10 3.84 -30.69
CA SER A 93 -9.35 4.62 -30.77
C SER A 93 -10.14 4.60 -29.46
N GLY A 94 -9.42 4.57 -28.31
CA GLY A 94 -9.99 4.55 -26.98
C GLY A 94 -10.50 5.92 -26.57
N GLY A 95 -11.77 6.00 -26.12
CA GLY A 95 -12.28 7.21 -25.46
C GLY A 95 -11.62 7.45 -24.09
N MET A 96 -11.98 8.54 -23.41
CA MET A 96 -11.46 8.85 -22.06
C MET A 96 -11.77 7.74 -21.06
N ALA A 97 -12.96 7.12 -21.11
CA ALA A 97 -13.30 5.97 -20.28
C ALA A 97 -12.34 4.79 -20.48
N GLY A 98 -11.97 4.51 -21.73
CA GLY A 98 -10.98 3.46 -22.03
C GLY A 98 -9.62 3.73 -21.38
N LEU A 99 -9.15 4.99 -21.39
CA LEU A 99 -7.91 5.37 -20.72
C LEU A 99 -7.96 5.20 -19.20
N GLN A 100 -9.08 5.59 -18.60
CA GLN A 100 -9.32 5.38 -17.17
C GLN A 100 -9.30 3.88 -16.83
N TRP A 101 -10.00 3.06 -17.64
CA TRP A 101 -10.00 1.60 -17.44
C TRP A 101 -8.61 0.97 -17.58
N VAL A 102 -7.74 1.45 -18.45
CA VAL A 102 -6.35 0.97 -18.56
C VAL A 102 -5.59 1.18 -17.26
N VAL A 103 -5.81 2.28 -16.54
CA VAL A 103 -5.17 2.56 -15.25
C VAL A 103 -5.90 1.84 -14.12
N ASP A 104 -7.22 1.98 -14.07
CA ASP A 104 -8.02 1.56 -12.93
C ASP A 104 -8.21 0.06 -12.84
N ALA A 105 -8.31 -0.66 -13.96
CA ALA A 105 -8.39 -2.12 -13.96
C ALA A 105 -7.20 -2.78 -13.24
N TYR A 106 -6.00 -2.25 -13.45
CA TYR A 106 -4.82 -2.67 -12.73
C TYR A 106 -4.89 -2.31 -11.24
N THR A 107 -5.14 -1.04 -10.94
CA THR A 107 -5.08 -0.49 -9.58
C THR A 107 -6.15 -1.09 -8.67
N LEU A 108 -7.36 -1.28 -9.19
CA LEU A 108 -8.48 -1.90 -8.47
C LEU A 108 -8.22 -3.38 -8.16
N MET A 109 -7.75 -4.14 -9.16
CA MET A 109 -7.44 -5.55 -8.95
C MET A 109 -6.27 -5.72 -7.99
N PHE A 110 -5.25 -4.85 -8.09
CA PHE A 110 -4.15 -4.79 -7.14
C PHE A 110 -4.66 -4.49 -5.71
N ALA A 111 -5.52 -3.49 -5.54
CA ALA A 111 -6.10 -3.13 -4.24
C ALA A 111 -6.92 -4.26 -3.63
N ALA A 112 -7.81 -4.83 -4.44
CA ALA A 112 -8.73 -5.87 -4.00
C ALA A 112 -8.00 -7.16 -3.57
N LEU A 113 -7.00 -7.60 -4.34
CA LEU A 113 -6.29 -8.85 -4.07
C LEU A 113 -5.17 -8.74 -3.04
N MET A 114 -4.70 -7.52 -2.73
CA MET A 114 -3.54 -7.32 -1.86
C MET A 114 -3.72 -7.90 -0.46
N LEU A 115 -4.94 -7.88 0.09
CA LEU A 115 -5.25 -8.44 1.41
C LEU A 115 -5.08 -9.95 1.44
N SER A 116 -5.59 -10.66 0.42
CA SER A 116 -5.49 -12.12 0.32
C SER A 116 -4.12 -12.59 -0.18
N ALA A 117 -3.39 -11.73 -0.87
CA ALA A 117 -2.09 -12.08 -1.45
C ALA A 117 -1.03 -12.41 -0.40
N GLY A 118 -1.09 -11.78 0.78
CA GLY A 118 -0.27 -12.13 1.93
C GLY A 118 -0.51 -13.57 2.40
N ALA A 119 -1.78 -13.95 2.58
CA ALA A 119 -2.16 -15.32 2.95
C ALA A 119 -1.78 -16.35 1.87
N LEU A 120 -1.90 -15.97 0.60
CA LEU A 120 -1.44 -16.81 -0.52
C LEU A 120 0.08 -17.01 -0.48
N ALA A 121 0.85 -15.95 -0.20
CA ALA A 121 2.30 -16.02 -0.08
C ALA A 121 2.75 -16.93 1.08
N ASP A 122 2.05 -16.89 2.21
CA ASP A 122 2.30 -17.76 3.36
C ASP A 122 1.97 -19.22 3.03
N ARG A 123 0.83 -19.48 2.38
CA ARG A 123 0.36 -20.84 2.03
C ARG A 123 1.22 -21.50 0.95
N ALA A 124 1.58 -20.79 -0.09
CA ALA A 124 2.38 -21.32 -1.20
C ALA A 124 3.89 -21.35 -0.88
N GLY A 125 4.30 -20.52 0.09
CA GLY A 125 5.68 -20.14 0.36
C GLY A 125 6.13 -18.95 -0.52
N ALA A 126 6.78 -17.96 0.09
CA ALA A 126 7.08 -16.68 -0.54
C ALA A 126 7.77 -16.79 -1.91
N ARG A 127 8.76 -17.71 -2.05
CA ARG A 127 9.46 -17.90 -3.34
C ARG A 127 8.52 -18.36 -4.46
N ARG A 128 7.61 -19.31 -4.18
CA ARG A 128 6.68 -19.81 -5.20
C ARG A 128 5.63 -18.75 -5.55
N ALA A 129 5.04 -18.12 -4.54
CA ALA A 129 4.07 -17.05 -4.75
C ALA A 129 4.68 -15.92 -5.58
N TYR A 130 5.91 -15.52 -5.25
CA TYR A 130 6.64 -14.51 -5.99
C TYR A 130 6.92 -14.93 -7.44
N ALA A 131 7.37 -16.18 -7.65
CA ALA A 131 7.61 -16.70 -9.00
C ALA A 131 6.33 -16.73 -9.85
N TRP A 132 5.21 -17.21 -9.29
CA TRP A 132 3.92 -17.18 -9.98
C TRP A 132 3.44 -15.76 -10.28
N GLY A 133 3.58 -14.85 -9.31
CA GLY A 133 3.24 -13.45 -9.50
C GLY A 133 4.05 -12.81 -10.63
N ILE A 134 5.37 -12.99 -10.64
CA ILE A 134 6.24 -12.45 -11.71
C ILE A 134 5.92 -13.11 -13.07
N ALA A 135 5.73 -14.41 -13.12
CA ALA A 135 5.39 -15.10 -14.37
C ALA A 135 4.06 -14.59 -14.94
N LEU A 136 3.02 -14.50 -14.11
CA LEU A 136 1.72 -13.97 -14.52
C LEU A 136 1.82 -12.49 -14.93
N PHE A 137 2.55 -11.67 -14.17
CA PHE A 137 2.79 -10.27 -14.51
C PHE A 137 3.46 -10.11 -15.88
N THR A 138 4.49 -10.92 -16.15
CA THR A 138 5.22 -10.90 -17.42
C THR A 138 4.33 -11.35 -18.58
N LEU A 139 3.55 -12.43 -18.41
CA LEU A 139 2.61 -12.91 -19.43
C LEU A 139 1.49 -11.89 -19.69
N ALA A 140 0.95 -11.28 -18.64
CA ALA A 140 -0.05 -10.24 -18.79
C ALA A 140 0.53 -8.98 -19.46
N SER A 141 1.80 -8.64 -19.20
CA SER A 141 2.51 -7.56 -19.90
C SER A 141 2.65 -7.85 -21.41
N LEU A 142 2.94 -9.10 -21.77
CA LEU A 142 2.92 -9.52 -23.18
C LEU A 142 1.52 -9.36 -23.78
N GLY A 143 0.47 -9.76 -23.03
CA GLY A 143 -0.93 -9.54 -23.42
C GLY A 143 -1.26 -8.07 -23.64
N CYS A 144 -0.78 -7.16 -22.78
CA CYS A 144 -0.91 -5.72 -22.95
C CYS A 144 -0.22 -5.23 -24.24
N ALA A 145 1.02 -5.67 -24.48
CA ALA A 145 1.81 -5.27 -25.66
C ALA A 145 1.19 -5.75 -26.97
N LEU A 146 0.54 -6.91 -26.97
CA LEU A 146 -0.09 -7.51 -28.13
C LEU A 146 -1.58 -7.14 -28.29
N ALA A 147 -2.12 -6.30 -27.41
CA ALA A 147 -3.53 -5.95 -27.42
C ALA A 147 -3.96 -5.30 -28.75
N PRO A 148 -4.96 -5.89 -29.47
CA PRO A 148 -5.50 -5.34 -30.70
C PRO A 148 -6.52 -4.22 -30.49
N GLY A 149 -7.04 -4.08 -29.23
CA GLY A 149 -8.04 -3.10 -28.86
C GLY A 149 -8.06 -2.85 -27.36
N ILE A 150 -8.79 -1.80 -26.96
CA ILE A 150 -8.81 -1.31 -25.57
C ILE A 150 -9.36 -2.36 -24.59
N GLY A 151 -10.36 -3.15 -24.97
CA GLY A 151 -10.95 -4.17 -24.11
C GLY A 151 -9.96 -5.29 -23.75
N VAL A 152 -9.13 -5.75 -24.72
CA VAL A 152 -8.09 -6.76 -24.47
C VAL A 152 -6.99 -6.17 -23.59
N LEU A 153 -6.62 -4.91 -23.82
CA LEU A 153 -5.64 -4.20 -22.98
C LEU A 153 -6.15 -4.11 -21.54
N VAL A 154 -7.39 -3.71 -21.31
CA VAL A 154 -8.02 -3.63 -19.98
C VAL A 154 -8.04 -5.01 -19.30
N GLY A 155 -8.43 -6.07 -20.02
CA GLY A 155 -8.41 -7.45 -19.50
C GLY A 155 -7.00 -7.90 -19.07
N ALA A 156 -6.00 -7.58 -19.88
CA ALA A 156 -4.60 -7.86 -19.53
C ALA A 156 -4.13 -7.03 -18.32
N ARG A 157 -4.57 -5.78 -18.17
CA ARG A 157 -4.31 -4.94 -16.99
C ARG A 157 -4.93 -5.50 -15.72
N VAL A 158 -6.13 -6.09 -15.78
CA VAL A 158 -6.74 -6.84 -14.65
C VAL A 158 -5.79 -7.95 -14.19
N ALA A 159 -5.29 -8.76 -15.13
CA ALA A 159 -4.36 -9.85 -14.82
C ALA A 159 -3.03 -9.34 -14.24
N GLN A 160 -2.47 -8.24 -14.80
CA GLN A 160 -1.26 -7.60 -14.26
C GLN A 160 -1.46 -7.10 -12.83
N GLY A 161 -2.59 -6.42 -12.54
CA GLY A 161 -2.92 -5.91 -11.21
C GLY A 161 -3.00 -7.04 -10.17
N GLY A 162 -3.66 -8.16 -10.55
CA GLY A 162 -3.74 -9.36 -9.72
C GLY A 162 -2.38 -10.00 -9.45
N ALA A 163 -1.52 -10.06 -10.45
CA ALA A 163 -0.16 -10.56 -10.33
C ALA A 163 0.70 -9.67 -9.41
N ALA A 164 0.64 -8.36 -9.60
CA ALA A 164 1.35 -7.37 -8.79
C ALA A 164 0.95 -7.44 -7.31
N ALA A 165 -0.34 -7.68 -7.01
CA ALA A 165 -0.85 -7.86 -5.65
C ALA A 165 -0.15 -9.01 -4.92
N VAL A 166 0.19 -10.09 -5.62
CA VAL A 166 0.93 -11.23 -5.05
C VAL A 166 2.42 -10.93 -4.93
N VAL A 167 3.01 -10.26 -5.91
CA VAL A 167 4.46 -9.95 -5.95
C VAL A 167 4.87 -9.08 -4.76
N MET A 168 4.09 -8.06 -4.41
CA MET A 168 4.46 -7.09 -3.38
C MET A 168 4.69 -7.72 -2.00
N PRO A 169 3.73 -8.42 -1.36
CA PRO A 169 3.95 -9.04 -0.06
C PRO A 169 4.97 -10.19 -0.13
N ALA A 170 5.00 -10.94 -1.24
CA ALA A 170 5.93 -12.04 -1.42
C ALA A 170 7.39 -11.56 -1.52
N SER A 171 7.64 -10.39 -2.13
CA SER A 171 8.98 -9.78 -2.20
C SER A 171 9.54 -9.43 -0.82
N LEU A 172 8.71 -8.82 0.04
CA LEU A 172 9.09 -8.51 1.41
C LEU A 172 9.29 -9.77 2.25
N ALA A 173 8.47 -10.82 2.04
CA ALA A 173 8.63 -12.10 2.71
C ALA A 173 9.96 -12.77 2.32
N LEU A 174 10.38 -12.70 1.05
CA LEU A 174 11.69 -13.18 0.59
C LEU A 174 12.85 -12.47 1.29
N ILE A 175 12.79 -11.14 1.43
CA ILE A 175 13.82 -10.38 2.15
C ILE A 175 13.86 -10.80 3.62
N ARG A 176 12.69 -10.96 4.28
CA ARG A 176 12.62 -11.40 5.69
C ARG A 176 13.22 -12.78 5.90
N GLN A 177 13.05 -13.69 4.95
CA GLN A 177 13.59 -15.05 5.00
C GLN A 177 15.10 -15.09 4.72
N ALA A 178 15.58 -14.23 3.82
CA ALA A 178 16.97 -14.20 3.41
C ALA A 178 17.90 -13.52 4.44
N TYR A 179 17.36 -12.68 5.33
CA TYR A 179 18.12 -11.92 6.32
C TYR A 179 17.62 -12.21 7.73
N GLU A 180 18.34 -13.06 8.47
CA GLU A 180 18.04 -13.40 9.87
C GLU A 180 18.39 -12.25 10.82
N ASP A 181 19.55 -11.59 10.61
CA ASP A 181 19.95 -10.43 11.40
C ASP A 181 19.02 -9.24 11.18
N ALA A 182 18.53 -8.68 12.29
CA ALA A 182 17.54 -7.58 12.27
C ALA A 182 18.10 -6.31 11.60
N ARG A 183 19.39 -5.99 11.80
CA ARG A 183 20.02 -4.81 11.21
C ARG A 183 20.25 -4.96 9.71
N ALA A 184 20.71 -6.15 9.27
CA ALA A 184 20.87 -6.46 7.84
C ALA A 184 19.52 -6.48 7.13
N ARG A 185 18.49 -7.06 7.75
CA ARG A 185 17.11 -7.05 7.25
C ARG A 185 16.54 -5.63 7.11
N ALA A 186 16.73 -4.79 8.11
CA ALA A 186 16.28 -3.40 8.03
C ALA A 186 16.96 -2.64 6.88
N ARG A 187 18.27 -2.84 6.67
CA ARG A 187 19.00 -2.26 5.53
C ARG A 187 18.48 -2.79 4.18
N ALA A 188 18.21 -4.09 4.08
CA ALA A 188 17.67 -4.69 2.86
C ALA A 188 16.28 -4.13 2.52
N ILE A 189 15.39 -3.96 3.50
CA ILE A 189 14.07 -3.34 3.33
C ILE A 189 14.21 -1.86 2.95
N ALA A 190 15.15 -1.13 3.55
CA ALA A 190 15.43 0.26 3.19
C ALA A 190 15.89 0.37 1.72
N LEU A 191 16.80 -0.48 1.25
CA LEU A 191 17.22 -0.53 -0.14
C LEU A 191 16.06 -0.87 -1.09
N TRP A 192 15.20 -1.81 -0.71
CA TRP A 192 13.99 -2.15 -1.45
C TRP A 192 13.06 -0.95 -1.58
N THR A 193 12.84 -0.19 -0.50
CA THR A 193 12.01 1.03 -0.51
C THR A 193 12.63 2.13 -1.39
N VAL A 194 13.95 2.34 -1.31
CA VAL A 194 14.67 3.30 -2.16
C VAL A 194 14.55 2.92 -3.64
N GLY A 195 14.67 1.61 -3.95
CA GLY A 195 14.47 1.13 -5.32
C GLY A 195 13.09 1.47 -5.89
N GLY A 196 12.03 1.32 -5.08
CA GLY A 196 10.68 1.75 -5.46
C GLY A 196 10.56 3.26 -5.67
N SER A 197 11.22 4.07 -4.83
CA SER A 197 11.22 5.53 -4.99
C SER A 197 11.94 5.97 -6.28
N VAL A 198 13.08 5.35 -6.58
CA VAL A 198 13.81 5.61 -7.83
C VAL A 198 13.00 5.15 -9.05
N ALA A 199 12.33 4.00 -8.95
CA ALA A 199 11.45 3.49 -9.99
C ALA A 199 10.27 4.43 -10.28
N MET A 200 9.68 5.00 -9.23
CA MET A 200 8.59 5.99 -9.36
C MET A 200 9.06 7.24 -10.11
N ALA A 201 10.31 7.68 -9.87
CA ALA A 201 10.91 8.79 -10.57
C ALA A 201 11.27 8.47 -12.03
N ALA A 202 11.80 7.27 -12.25
CA ALA A 202 12.24 6.84 -13.57
C ALA A 202 11.06 6.48 -14.51
N GLY A 203 9.94 6.03 -13.94
CA GLY A 203 8.80 5.54 -14.72
C GLY A 203 8.26 6.52 -15.75
N PRO A 204 7.91 7.76 -15.38
CA PRO A 204 7.44 8.73 -16.37
C PRO A 204 8.44 9.03 -17.46
N VAL A 205 9.74 9.12 -17.13
CA VAL A 205 10.81 9.37 -18.11
C VAL A 205 10.98 8.19 -19.07
N LEU A 206 11.03 6.96 -18.52
CA LEU A 206 11.11 5.74 -19.33
C LEU A 206 9.83 5.55 -20.15
N GLY A 207 8.67 5.84 -19.56
CA GLY A 207 7.39 5.79 -20.27
C GLY A 207 7.36 6.74 -21.45
N GLY A 208 7.81 7.98 -21.28
CA GLY A 208 7.92 8.96 -22.36
C GLY A 208 8.92 8.54 -23.43
N LEU A 209 10.15 8.15 -23.01
CA LEU A 209 11.20 7.70 -23.92
C LEU A 209 10.76 6.51 -24.77
N LEU A 210 10.19 5.48 -24.16
CA LEU A 210 9.75 4.28 -24.86
C LEU A 210 8.56 4.58 -25.77
N THR A 211 7.62 5.41 -25.32
CA THR A 211 6.43 5.78 -26.11
C THR A 211 6.83 6.56 -27.36
N ASP A 212 7.72 7.55 -27.22
CA ASP A 212 8.13 8.42 -28.32
C ASP A 212 9.08 7.71 -29.31
N SER A 213 9.93 6.76 -28.83
CA SER A 213 10.94 6.08 -29.67
C SER A 213 10.47 4.77 -30.31
N ALA A 214 9.68 3.96 -29.58
CA ALA A 214 9.28 2.61 -29.99
C ALA A 214 7.77 2.34 -29.87
N GLY A 215 6.99 3.37 -29.52
CA GLY A 215 5.56 3.29 -29.31
C GLY A 215 5.17 2.77 -27.94
N TRP A 216 3.93 3.03 -27.53
CA TRP A 216 3.39 2.70 -26.20
C TRP A 216 3.50 1.21 -25.82
N ARG A 217 3.52 0.31 -26.80
CA ARG A 217 3.67 -1.14 -26.58
C ARG A 217 5.00 -1.49 -25.94
N ALA A 218 6.06 -0.72 -26.20
CA ALA A 218 7.38 -0.91 -25.63
C ALA A 218 7.40 -0.74 -24.10
N VAL A 219 6.49 0.05 -23.53
CA VAL A 219 6.34 0.20 -22.08
C VAL A 219 6.03 -1.14 -21.42
N PHE A 220 5.17 -1.95 -22.02
CA PHE A 220 4.83 -3.29 -21.53
C PHE A 220 5.90 -4.33 -21.88
N LEU A 221 6.52 -4.23 -23.04
CA LEU A 221 7.61 -5.13 -23.45
C LEU A 221 8.85 -5.03 -22.57
N LEU A 222 9.11 -3.87 -21.94
CA LEU A 222 10.17 -3.69 -20.95
C LEU A 222 10.07 -4.71 -19.79
N ASN A 223 8.84 -5.09 -19.41
CA ASN A 223 8.61 -6.00 -18.30
C ASN A 223 9.07 -7.44 -18.61
N LEU A 224 9.17 -7.84 -19.89
CA LEU A 224 9.51 -9.21 -20.30
C LEU A 224 10.96 -9.59 -19.94
N PRO A 225 11.99 -8.84 -20.39
CA PRO A 225 13.37 -9.17 -20.02
C PRO A 225 13.61 -9.07 -18.52
N VAL A 226 13.00 -8.09 -17.83
CA VAL A 226 13.13 -7.95 -16.38
C VAL A 226 12.50 -9.14 -15.66
N GLY A 227 11.29 -9.56 -16.07
CA GLY A 227 10.63 -10.74 -15.55
C GLY A 227 11.44 -12.03 -15.75
N ALA A 228 12.02 -12.23 -16.93
CA ALA A 228 12.89 -13.36 -17.21
C ALA A 228 14.14 -13.39 -16.31
N VAL A 229 14.78 -12.22 -16.10
CA VAL A 229 15.92 -12.09 -15.17
C VAL A 229 15.51 -12.43 -13.75
N ILE A 230 14.38 -11.92 -13.28
CA ILE A 230 13.88 -12.21 -11.92
C ILE A 230 13.63 -13.71 -11.76
N LEU A 231 12.93 -14.35 -12.71
CA LEU A 231 12.65 -15.79 -12.66
C LEU A 231 13.95 -16.62 -12.67
N GLY A 232 14.95 -16.23 -13.44
CA GLY A 232 16.28 -16.83 -13.44
C GLY A 232 17.01 -16.67 -12.10
N LEU A 233 16.93 -15.50 -11.47
CA LEU A 233 17.50 -15.27 -10.14
C LEU A 233 16.82 -16.13 -9.06
N LEU A 234 15.50 -16.34 -9.16
CA LEU A 234 14.75 -17.15 -8.21
C LEU A 234 15.17 -18.60 -8.17
N VAL A 235 15.78 -19.14 -9.23
CA VAL A 235 16.32 -20.51 -9.21
C VAL A 235 17.39 -20.67 -8.11
N ARG A 236 18.14 -19.59 -7.82
CA ARG A 236 19.23 -19.55 -6.84
C ARG A 236 18.75 -19.19 -5.43
N VAL A 237 17.49 -18.78 -5.25
CA VAL A 237 16.89 -18.45 -3.94
C VAL A 237 16.41 -19.73 -3.28
N GLU A 238 16.57 -19.86 -1.97
CA GLU A 238 16.12 -21.02 -1.21
C GLU A 238 14.60 -21.17 -1.19
N ARG A 239 14.13 -22.41 -1.03
CA ARG A 239 12.70 -22.68 -0.95
C ARG A 239 12.14 -22.13 0.34
N SER A 240 11.04 -21.39 0.24
CA SER A 240 10.34 -20.83 1.39
C SER A 240 9.48 -21.87 2.10
N PRO A 241 9.43 -21.85 3.44
CA PRO A 241 8.52 -22.69 4.20
C PRO A 241 7.07 -22.31 3.87
N ARG A 242 6.18 -23.29 3.93
CA ARG A 242 4.74 -23.11 3.76
C ARG A 242 4.10 -23.02 5.14
N ARG A 243 3.15 -22.13 5.31
CA ARG A 243 2.38 -21.97 6.54
C ARG A 243 0.90 -22.12 6.23
N PRO A 244 0.12 -22.84 7.07
CA PRO A 244 -1.32 -22.87 6.92
C PRO A 244 -1.87 -21.44 7.02
N ALA A 245 -2.55 -20.98 5.98
CA ALA A 245 -3.26 -19.71 5.97
C ALA A 245 -4.64 -19.92 5.35
N ALA A 246 -5.67 -19.38 5.96
CA ALA A 246 -7.01 -19.41 5.42
C ALA A 246 -7.13 -18.40 4.28
N LEU A 247 -7.82 -18.80 3.21
CA LEU A 247 -8.20 -17.92 2.12
C LEU A 247 -9.69 -17.68 2.21
N ASP A 248 -10.08 -16.43 2.35
CA ASP A 248 -11.48 -16.03 2.33
C ASP A 248 -11.90 -15.69 0.89
N GLY A 249 -12.32 -16.71 0.16
CA GLY A 249 -12.79 -16.54 -1.22
C GLY A 249 -14.08 -15.73 -1.32
N GLY A 250 -14.97 -15.83 -0.32
CA GLY A 250 -16.23 -15.07 -0.29
C GLY A 250 -16.00 -13.58 -0.04
N GLY A 251 -15.19 -13.26 0.99
CA GLY A 251 -14.77 -11.89 1.25
C GLY A 251 -14.02 -11.29 0.07
N GLN A 252 -13.12 -12.06 -0.56
CA GLN A 252 -12.36 -11.61 -1.73
C GLN A 252 -13.26 -11.28 -2.92
N LEU A 253 -14.21 -12.18 -3.27
CA LEU A 253 -15.12 -11.97 -4.40
C LEU A 253 -16.00 -10.74 -4.19
N THR A 254 -16.57 -10.61 -2.98
CA THR A 254 -17.44 -9.46 -2.65
C THR A 254 -16.67 -8.15 -2.63
N ALA A 255 -15.42 -8.12 -2.19
CA ALA A 255 -14.55 -6.94 -2.26
C ALA A 255 -14.24 -6.54 -3.71
N VAL A 256 -13.89 -7.51 -4.58
CA VAL A 256 -13.65 -7.26 -6.01
C VAL A 256 -14.90 -6.69 -6.68
N LEU A 257 -16.06 -7.30 -6.45
CA LEU A 257 -17.33 -6.84 -7.06
C LEU A 257 -17.73 -5.45 -6.56
N ALA A 258 -17.52 -5.15 -5.26
CA ALA A 258 -17.81 -3.84 -4.70
C ALA A 258 -16.94 -2.76 -5.34
N LEU A 259 -15.63 -2.99 -5.44
CA LEU A 259 -14.69 -2.04 -6.03
C LEU A 259 -14.90 -1.89 -7.53
N ALA A 260 -15.10 -2.98 -8.25
CA ALA A 260 -15.34 -2.95 -9.70
C ALA A 260 -16.66 -2.22 -10.05
N GLY A 261 -17.74 -2.51 -9.30
CA GLY A 261 -19.03 -1.83 -9.48
C GLY A 261 -18.93 -0.32 -9.17
N LEU A 262 -18.24 0.06 -8.11
CA LEU A 262 -18.01 1.45 -7.77
C LEU A 262 -17.19 2.18 -8.84
N ALA A 263 -16.10 1.59 -9.30
CA ALA A 263 -15.28 2.17 -10.36
C ALA A 263 -16.04 2.31 -11.66
N PHE A 264 -16.79 1.27 -12.05
CA PHE A 264 -17.64 1.34 -13.25
C PHE A 264 -18.64 2.50 -13.14
N ALA A 265 -19.33 2.63 -12.00
CA ALA A 265 -20.28 3.71 -11.80
C ALA A 265 -19.64 5.10 -11.91
N VAL A 266 -18.42 5.28 -11.39
CA VAL A 266 -17.71 6.57 -11.45
C VAL A 266 -17.16 6.85 -12.85
N ILE A 267 -16.54 5.87 -13.52
CA ILE A 267 -15.95 6.04 -14.86
C ILE A 267 -17.06 6.28 -15.90
N GLU A 268 -18.04 5.38 -15.94
CA GLU A 268 -19.09 5.43 -16.95
C GLU A 268 -20.17 6.46 -16.65
N GLY A 269 -20.29 6.89 -15.39
CA GLY A 269 -21.23 7.96 -15.00
C GLY A 269 -20.97 9.28 -15.72
N GLY A 270 -19.69 9.60 -15.98
CA GLY A 270 -19.31 10.76 -16.78
C GLY A 270 -19.62 10.64 -18.28
N HIS A 271 -19.72 9.43 -18.83
CA HIS A 271 -19.94 9.15 -20.25
C HIS A 271 -21.38 8.79 -20.59
N LEU A 272 -21.96 7.85 -19.86
CA LEU A 272 -23.31 7.34 -20.07
C LEU A 272 -24.38 8.17 -19.36
N GLY A 273 -23.96 9.08 -18.46
CA GLY A 273 -24.83 9.82 -17.56
C GLY A 273 -25.10 9.06 -16.26
N TRP A 274 -25.13 9.80 -15.15
CA TRP A 274 -25.26 9.27 -13.78
C TRP A 274 -26.59 8.53 -13.52
N THR A 275 -27.62 8.79 -14.33
CA THR A 275 -28.94 8.16 -14.22
C THR A 275 -29.14 7.01 -15.21
N SER A 276 -28.14 6.65 -16.00
CA SER A 276 -28.24 5.55 -16.96
C SER A 276 -28.38 4.19 -16.26
N GLY A 277 -29.13 3.27 -16.85
CA GLY A 277 -29.35 1.94 -16.29
C GLY A 277 -28.08 1.18 -15.91
N PRO A 278 -27.06 1.09 -16.78
CA PRO A 278 -25.80 0.43 -16.46
C PRO A 278 -25.07 1.05 -15.26
N VAL A 279 -25.05 2.38 -15.14
CA VAL A 279 -24.40 3.10 -14.05
C VAL A 279 -25.14 2.85 -12.73
N LEU A 280 -26.47 2.93 -12.74
CA LEU A 280 -27.28 2.63 -11.55
C LEU A 280 -27.14 1.16 -11.13
N ALA A 281 -27.14 0.23 -12.09
CA ALA A 281 -26.93 -1.19 -11.82
C ALA A 281 -25.56 -1.47 -11.21
N ALA A 282 -24.49 -0.82 -11.71
CA ALA A 282 -23.15 -0.94 -11.16
C ALA A 282 -23.04 -0.34 -9.75
N GLY A 283 -23.69 0.81 -9.50
CA GLY A 283 -23.78 1.40 -8.16
C GLY A 283 -24.54 0.49 -7.20
N ALA A 284 -25.66 -0.09 -7.61
CA ALA A 284 -26.42 -1.06 -6.83
C ALA A 284 -25.59 -2.32 -6.54
N LEU A 285 -24.83 -2.83 -7.53
CA LEU A 285 -23.90 -3.95 -7.35
C LEU A 285 -22.82 -3.61 -6.33
N ALA A 286 -22.24 -2.40 -6.40
CA ALA A 286 -21.23 -1.95 -5.45
C ALA A 286 -21.76 -1.94 -4.01
N VAL A 287 -22.95 -1.38 -3.80
CA VAL A 287 -23.60 -1.33 -2.48
C VAL A 287 -23.96 -2.73 -1.98
N ALA A 288 -24.60 -3.55 -2.82
CA ALA A 288 -24.97 -4.92 -2.47
C ALA A 288 -23.76 -5.80 -2.13
N SER A 289 -22.69 -5.69 -2.95
CA SER A 289 -21.44 -6.44 -2.71
C SER A 289 -20.69 -5.93 -1.48
N GLY A 290 -20.71 -4.63 -1.21
CA GLY A 290 -20.14 -4.06 0.03
C GLY A 290 -20.90 -4.52 1.29
N TYR A 291 -22.23 -4.61 1.22
CA TYR A 291 -23.03 -5.20 2.28
C TYR A 291 -22.76 -6.70 2.45
N ALA A 292 -22.70 -7.44 1.32
CA ALA A 292 -22.35 -8.86 1.32
C ALA A 292 -20.95 -9.11 1.92
N PHE A 293 -19.97 -8.27 1.59
CA PHE A 293 -18.64 -8.30 2.19
C PHE A 293 -18.70 -8.19 3.71
N ARG A 294 -19.45 -7.21 4.24
CA ARG A 294 -19.64 -7.05 5.68
C ARG A 294 -20.26 -8.30 6.32
N VAL A 295 -21.25 -8.91 5.67
CA VAL A 295 -21.93 -10.10 6.19
C VAL A 295 -21.00 -11.33 6.16
N VAL A 296 -20.28 -11.53 5.05
CA VAL A 296 -19.34 -12.64 4.87
C VAL A 296 -18.21 -12.54 5.89
N GLU A 297 -17.53 -11.37 5.98
CA GLU A 297 -16.45 -11.12 6.93
C GLU A 297 -16.91 -11.29 8.39
N GLY A 298 -18.13 -10.84 8.70
CA GLY A 298 -18.71 -10.98 10.06
C GLY A 298 -19.02 -12.42 10.47
N ARG A 299 -19.20 -13.34 9.50
CA ARG A 299 -19.49 -14.77 9.73
C ARG A 299 -18.26 -15.67 9.56
N HIS A 300 -17.21 -15.19 8.91
CA HIS A 300 -16.04 -16.01 8.65
C HIS A 300 -15.19 -16.21 9.92
N ARG A 301 -14.74 -17.46 10.17
CA ARG A 301 -13.92 -17.78 11.36
C ARG A 301 -12.57 -17.09 11.39
N GLN A 302 -11.98 -16.86 10.22
CA GLN A 302 -10.72 -16.14 10.04
C GLN A 302 -10.91 -15.09 8.94
N PRO A 303 -11.56 -13.96 9.27
CA PRO A 303 -11.88 -12.93 8.29
C PRO A 303 -10.61 -12.30 7.74
N MET A 304 -10.66 -11.94 6.46
CA MET A 304 -9.60 -11.19 5.76
C MET A 304 -9.42 -9.80 6.38
N VAL A 305 -10.53 -9.16 6.72
CA VAL A 305 -10.59 -7.88 7.42
C VAL A 305 -11.40 -8.03 8.71
N PRO A 306 -10.77 -8.13 9.88
CA PRO A 306 -11.50 -8.13 11.14
C PRO A 306 -12.28 -6.83 11.31
N LEU A 307 -13.61 -6.87 11.19
CA LEU A 307 -14.47 -5.67 11.18
C LEU A 307 -14.29 -4.77 12.41
N HIS A 308 -13.92 -5.36 13.57
CA HIS A 308 -13.63 -4.57 14.78
C HIS A 308 -12.43 -3.64 14.60
N MET A 309 -11.49 -3.92 13.66
CA MET A 309 -10.40 -3.00 13.35
C MET A 309 -10.91 -1.72 12.67
N LEU A 310 -11.99 -1.82 11.88
CA LEU A 310 -12.60 -0.65 11.21
C LEU A 310 -13.37 0.25 12.20
N THR A 311 -13.75 -0.25 13.36
CA THR A 311 -14.43 0.53 14.40
C THR A 311 -13.46 1.28 15.32
N ASP A 312 -12.19 0.93 15.31
CA ASP A 312 -11.14 1.70 16.00
C ASP A 312 -10.93 3.05 15.31
N ARG A 313 -11.04 4.15 16.07
CA ARG A 313 -10.96 5.51 15.53
C ARG A 313 -9.60 5.80 14.89
N ARG A 314 -8.49 5.28 15.46
CA ARG A 314 -7.14 5.50 14.92
C ARG A 314 -7.00 4.78 13.59
N MET A 315 -7.49 3.55 13.51
CA MET A 315 -7.52 2.77 12.29
C MET A 315 -8.37 3.46 11.22
N ALA A 316 -9.62 3.79 11.52
CA ALA A 316 -10.55 4.40 10.56
C ALA A 316 -10.02 5.72 9.99
N VAL A 317 -9.49 6.60 10.86
CA VAL A 317 -8.86 7.86 10.41
C VAL A 317 -7.61 7.59 9.56
N SER A 318 -6.79 6.62 9.96
CA SER A 318 -5.59 6.27 9.18
C SER A 318 -5.94 5.74 7.79
N LEU A 319 -6.98 4.94 7.67
CA LEU A 319 -7.47 4.43 6.37
C LEU A 319 -8.02 5.58 5.50
N ALA A 320 -8.82 6.48 6.09
CA ALA A 320 -9.36 7.65 5.40
C ALA A 320 -8.25 8.60 4.92
N VAL A 321 -7.23 8.84 5.74
CA VAL A 321 -6.05 9.65 5.35
C VAL A 321 -5.27 8.96 4.24
N GLY A 322 -5.03 7.65 4.35
CA GLY A 322 -4.36 6.88 3.31
C GLY A 322 -5.09 6.94 1.98
N PHE A 323 -6.41 6.81 2.01
CA PHE A 323 -7.28 6.98 0.84
C PHE A 323 -7.14 8.38 0.23
N ALA A 324 -7.30 9.46 1.03
CA ALA A 324 -7.27 10.83 0.57
C ALA A 324 -5.91 11.25 -0.02
N VAL A 325 -4.82 10.85 0.64
CA VAL A 325 -3.45 11.17 0.17
C VAL A 325 -3.14 10.46 -1.15
N ASN A 326 -3.54 9.20 -1.30
CA ASN A 326 -3.35 8.48 -2.57
C ASN A 326 -4.29 8.99 -3.67
N ALA A 327 -5.52 9.36 -3.33
CA ALA A 327 -6.43 10.03 -4.28
C ALA A 327 -5.80 11.30 -4.85
N ALA A 328 -5.24 12.14 -3.99
CA ALA A 328 -4.55 13.35 -4.41
C ALA A 328 -3.29 13.04 -5.26
N PHE A 329 -2.51 12.04 -4.87
CA PHE A 329 -1.26 11.71 -5.54
C PHE A 329 -1.47 11.13 -6.94
N TYR A 330 -2.23 10.03 -7.05
CA TYR A 330 -2.46 9.36 -8.35
C TYR A 330 -3.40 10.16 -9.25
N GLY A 331 -4.44 10.78 -8.67
CA GLY A 331 -5.30 11.69 -9.40
C GLY A 331 -4.53 12.90 -9.95
N GLY A 332 -3.62 13.46 -9.13
CA GLY A 332 -2.74 14.56 -9.54
C GLY A 332 -1.76 14.17 -10.67
N ILE A 333 -1.14 12.98 -10.59
CA ILE A 333 -0.26 12.47 -11.66
C ILE A 333 -1.05 12.28 -12.96
N PHE A 334 -2.25 11.67 -12.88
CA PHE A 334 -3.11 11.48 -14.04
C PHE A 334 -3.52 12.80 -14.70
N LEU A 335 -4.01 13.75 -13.88
CA LEU A 335 -4.37 15.09 -14.33
C LEU A 335 -3.19 15.81 -15.01
N LEU A 336 -2.03 15.82 -14.35
CA LEU A 336 -0.85 16.52 -14.86
C LEU A 336 -0.29 15.87 -16.13
N GLY A 337 -0.35 14.54 -16.23
CA GLY A 337 0.02 13.82 -17.45
C GLY A 337 -0.83 14.25 -18.66
N LEU A 338 -2.15 14.38 -18.47
CA LEU A 338 -3.06 14.88 -19.50
C LEU A 338 -2.87 16.40 -19.75
N TYR A 339 -2.69 17.19 -18.70
CA TYR A 339 -2.41 18.62 -18.81
C TYR A 339 -1.16 18.90 -19.66
N TYR A 340 -0.05 18.20 -19.40
CA TYR A 340 1.19 18.38 -20.15
C TYR A 340 1.05 17.98 -21.61
N GLN A 341 0.41 16.86 -21.90
CA GLN A 341 0.35 16.32 -23.26
C GLN A 341 -0.83 16.88 -24.06
N GLN A 342 -2.05 16.96 -23.49
CA GLN A 342 -3.23 17.36 -24.24
C GLN A 342 -3.45 18.89 -24.27
N LEU A 343 -3.23 19.58 -23.14
CA LEU A 343 -3.44 21.03 -23.08
C LEU A 343 -2.20 21.80 -23.54
N ARG A 344 -1.00 21.33 -23.21
CA ARG A 344 0.26 22.00 -23.54
C ARG A 344 0.97 21.44 -24.76
N GLY A 345 0.54 20.33 -25.34
CA GLY A 345 1.14 19.69 -26.52
C GLY A 345 2.57 19.19 -26.30
N MET A 346 2.97 18.90 -25.05
CA MET A 346 4.33 18.39 -24.77
C MET A 346 4.46 16.95 -25.25
N SER A 347 5.67 16.57 -25.74
CA SER A 347 6.00 15.17 -26.02
C SER A 347 5.98 14.33 -24.75
N GLY A 348 5.88 13.01 -24.88
CA GLY A 348 5.91 12.07 -23.76
C GLY A 348 7.18 12.19 -22.93
N ILE A 349 8.35 12.34 -23.56
CA ILE A 349 9.65 12.55 -22.88
C ILE A 349 9.61 13.83 -22.05
N THR A 350 9.18 14.95 -22.64
CA THR A 350 9.14 16.24 -21.95
C THR A 350 8.16 16.20 -20.76
N ALA A 351 6.98 15.62 -20.97
CA ALA A 351 6.00 15.40 -19.90
C ALA A 351 6.55 14.51 -18.77
N GLY A 352 7.27 13.44 -19.11
CA GLY A 352 7.95 12.57 -18.15
C GLY A 352 9.02 13.30 -17.34
N LEU A 353 9.83 14.13 -17.97
CA LEU A 353 10.88 14.93 -17.31
C LEU A 353 10.30 15.93 -16.30
N MET A 354 9.08 16.44 -16.53
CA MET A 354 8.39 17.32 -15.58
C MET A 354 8.14 16.67 -14.21
N PHE A 355 8.09 15.33 -14.12
CA PHE A 355 7.90 14.61 -12.87
C PHE A 355 9.20 14.31 -12.11
N VAL A 356 10.38 14.51 -12.70
CA VAL A 356 11.67 14.22 -12.05
C VAL A 356 11.90 15.05 -10.79
N PRO A 357 11.71 16.39 -10.78
CA PRO A 357 11.85 17.20 -9.57
C PRO A 357 10.87 16.76 -8.46
N MET A 358 9.63 16.44 -8.83
CA MET A 358 8.62 15.91 -7.92
C MET A 358 9.15 14.64 -7.20
N SER A 359 9.67 13.70 -7.95
CA SER A 359 10.14 12.42 -7.42
C SER A 359 11.38 12.57 -6.52
N ALA A 360 12.28 13.49 -6.84
CA ALA A 360 13.42 13.84 -5.99
C ALA A 360 12.96 14.39 -4.65
N VAL A 361 12.00 15.32 -4.65
CA VAL A 361 11.43 15.90 -3.42
C VAL A 361 10.68 14.85 -2.60
N VAL A 362 9.89 13.97 -3.23
CA VAL A 362 9.24 12.83 -2.55
C VAL A 362 10.27 11.98 -1.83
N THR A 363 11.38 11.63 -2.48
CA THR A 363 12.44 10.80 -1.90
C THR A 363 13.06 11.45 -0.68
N VAL A 364 13.46 12.72 -0.79
CA VAL A 364 14.05 13.48 0.32
C VAL A 364 13.06 13.61 1.48
N THR A 365 11.81 13.96 1.18
CA THR A 365 10.77 14.14 2.21
C THR A 365 10.44 12.85 2.92
N ASN A 366 10.40 11.70 2.23
CA ASN A 366 10.20 10.39 2.84
C ASN A 366 11.32 10.04 3.86
N LEU A 367 12.56 10.47 3.61
CA LEU A 367 13.69 10.28 4.54
C LEU A 367 13.62 11.21 5.76
N VAL A 368 13.07 12.40 5.58
CA VAL A 368 12.95 13.43 6.64
C VAL A 368 11.72 13.19 7.51
N SER A 369 10.61 12.71 6.94
CA SER A 369 9.31 12.54 7.61
C SER A 369 9.39 11.76 8.94
N PRO A 370 10.08 10.59 9.04
CA PRO A 370 10.18 9.86 10.30
C PRO A 370 10.90 10.67 11.40
N ARG A 371 12.02 11.35 11.05
CA ARG A 371 12.78 12.18 11.99
C ARG A 371 11.96 13.37 12.50
N LEU A 372 11.17 13.96 11.61
CA LEU A 372 10.27 15.06 11.98
C LEU A 372 9.15 14.55 12.90
N ALA A 373 8.59 13.38 12.59
CA ALA A 373 7.56 12.74 13.41
C ALA A 373 8.06 12.36 14.82
N GLU A 374 9.34 12.00 14.96
CA GLU A 374 9.98 11.77 16.28
C GLU A 374 10.14 13.08 17.08
N ARG A 375 10.39 14.24 16.42
CA ARG A 375 10.63 15.52 17.09
C ARG A 375 9.36 16.24 17.50
N ILE A 376 8.37 16.30 16.63
CA ILE A 376 7.15 17.12 16.84
C ILE A 376 5.88 16.28 17.00
N GLY A 377 6.00 14.93 16.96
CA GLY A 377 4.88 14.01 17.03
C GLY A 377 4.31 13.65 15.66
N ARG A 378 3.69 12.48 15.56
CA ARG A 378 3.16 11.96 14.28
C ARG A 378 1.93 12.73 13.79
N ARG A 379 1.01 13.10 14.70
CA ARG A 379 -0.21 13.82 14.37
C ARG A 379 0.05 15.18 13.69
N PRO A 380 0.90 16.09 14.20
CA PRO A 380 1.21 17.34 13.51
C PRO A 380 1.78 17.10 12.10
N VAL A 381 2.66 16.11 11.94
CA VAL A 381 3.27 15.77 10.63
C VAL A 381 2.21 15.29 9.64
N ILE A 382 1.28 14.42 10.05
CA ILE A 382 0.18 13.93 9.22
C ILE A 382 -0.74 15.09 8.80
N VAL A 383 -1.11 15.95 9.75
CA VAL A 383 -1.99 17.11 9.47
C VAL A 383 -1.29 18.11 8.56
N ALA A 384 -0.03 18.48 8.85
CA ALA A 384 0.74 19.40 8.03
C ALA A 384 0.89 18.87 6.59
N GLY A 385 1.21 17.58 6.43
CA GLY A 385 1.30 16.93 5.12
C GLY A 385 0.01 17.09 4.31
N GLN A 386 -1.14 16.81 4.90
CA GLN A 386 -2.44 16.94 4.23
C GLN A 386 -2.79 18.40 3.89
N VAL A 387 -2.52 19.34 4.79
CA VAL A 387 -2.79 20.78 4.56
C VAL A 387 -1.89 21.33 3.45
N ILE A 388 -0.59 21.00 3.46
CA ILE A 388 0.34 21.37 2.38
C ILE A 388 -0.14 20.80 1.04
N PHE A 389 -0.57 19.54 1.03
CA PHE A 389 -1.04 18.88 -0.19
C PHE A 389 -2.33 19.54 -0.71
N ALA A 390 -3.30 19.82 0.16
CA ALA A 390 -4.54 20.50 -0.20
C ALA A 390 -4.26 21.93 -0.74
N GLY A 391 -3.35 22.66 -0.09
CA GLY A 391 -2.89 23.97 -0.55
C GLY A 391 -2.25 23.89 -1.93
N ALA A 392 -1.44 22.86 -2.20
CA ALA A 392 -0.85 22.62 -3.52
C ALA A 392 -1.91 22.36 -4.60
N MET A 393 -2.95 21.56 -4.29
CA MET A 393 -4.07 21.32 -5.21
C MET A 393 -4.80 22.65 -5.55
N LEU A 394 -5.08 23.46 -4.55
CA LEU A 394 -5.73 24.75 -4.75
C LEU A 394 -4.83 25.75 -5.49
N ALA A 395 -3.53 25.74 -5.23
CA ALA A 395 -2.57 26.59 -5.94
C ALA A 395 -2.43 26.24 -7.43
N MET A 396 -2.87 25.05 -7.85
CA MET A 396 -2.91 24.66 -9.26
C MET A 396 -4.16 25.15 -10.01
N LEU A 397 -5.14 25.76 -9.35
CA LEU A 397 -6.34 26.28 -10.00
C LEU A 397 -6.06 27.27 -11.14
N PRO A 398 -5.08 28.21 -11.06
CA PRO A 398 -4.80 29.15 -12.14
C PRO A 398 -3.98 28.57 -13.30
N LEU A 399 -3.69 27.23 -13.31
CA LEU A 399 -2.96 26.61 -14.41
C LEU A 399 -3.74 26.69 -15.73
N ALA A 400 -3.06 27.15 -16.78
CA ALA A 400 -3.58 27.30 -18.13
C ALA A 400 -2.54 26.82 -19.16
N ALA A 401 -2.92 26.78 -20.44
CA ALA A 401 -2.01 26.34 -21.51
C ALA A 401 -0.68 27.12 -21.57
N HIS A 402 -0.71 28.39 -21.24
CA HIS A 402 0.45 29.31 -21.33
C HIS A 402 1.16 29.53 -19.99
N THR A 403 0.81 28.81 -18.93
CA THR A 403 1.49 28.93 -17.63
C THR A 403 2.98 28.62 -17.78
N PRO A 404 3.90 29.51 -17.31
CA PRO A 404 5.34 29.25 -17.41
C PRO A 404 5.75 27.91 -16.77
N VAL A 405 6.64 27.17 -17.42
CA VAL A 405 7.09 25.84 -16.95
C VAL A 405 7.67 25.90 -15.54
N TRP A 406 8.48 26.92 -15.24
CA TRP A 406 9.07 27.09 -13.92
C TRP A 406 8.02 27.23 -12.80
N LEU A 407 6.89 27.90 -13.09
CA LEU A 407 5.80 28.03 -12.10
C LEU A 407 5.12 26.69 -11.85
N VAL A 408 4.87 25.89 -12.90
CA VAL A 408 4.34 24.53 -12.75
C VAL A 408 5.28 23.69 -11.89
N LEU A 409 6.59 23.75 -12.13
CA LEU A 409 7.59 23.01 -11.34
C LEU A 409 7.60 23.45 -9.87
N ILE A 410 7.47 24.75 -9.57
CA ILE A 410 7.37 25.26 -8.20
C ILE A 410 6.11 24.72 -7.51
N LEU A 411 4.97 24.68 -8.21
CA LEU A 411 3.71 24.15 -7.67
C LEU A 411 3.75 22.65 -7.40
N LEU A 412 4.61 21.91 -8.08
CA LEU A 412 4.83 20.47 -7.81
C LEU A 412 5.57 20.22 -6.48
N LEU A 413 6.35 21.17 -5.97
CA LEU A 413 7.13 20.99 -4.75
C LEU A 413 6.23 20.74 -3.52
N PRO A 414 5.27 21.63 -3.18
CA PRO A 414 4.38 21.41 -2.04
C PRO A 414 3.47 20.19 -2.24
N LEU A 415 3.08 19.86 -3.47
CA LEU A 415 2.35 18.63 -3.78
C LEU A 415 3.16 17.39 -3.37
N SER A 416 4.44 17.38 -3.73
CA SER A 416 5.37 16.28 -3.41
C SER A 416 5.61 16.16 -1.91
N ILE A 417 5.84 17.30 -1.24
CA ILE A 417 6.10 17.37 0.21
C ILE A 417 4.88 16.85 0.99
N GLY A 418 3.68 17.30 0.62
CA GLY A 418 2.46 16.97 1.36
C GLY A 418 2.22 15.47 1.48
N GLY A 419 2.22 14.76 0.37
CA GLY A 419 2.02 13.31 0.33
C GLY A 419 3.14 12.53 1.02
N ALA A 420 4.40 12.86 0.70
CA ALA A 420 5.57 12.18 1.24
C ALA A 420 5.78 12.42 2.75
N LEU A 421 5.27 13.53 3.27
CA LEU A 421 5.33 13.84 4.71
C LEU A 421 4.30 13.00 5.49
N ALA A 422 3.09 12.87 4.98
CA ALA A 422 1.98 12.23 5.69
C ALA A 422 2.11 10.68 5.74
N VAL A 423 2.52 10.03 4.65
CA VAL A 423 2.44 8.56 4.50
C VAL A 423 3.33 7.79 5.47
N PRO A 424 4.63 8.11 5.69
CA PRO A 424 5.46 7.37 6.65
C PRO A 424 4.97 7.53 8.08
N ALA A 425 4.59 8.75 8.48
CA ALA A 425 4.09 9.05 9.81
C ALA A 425 2.75 8.32 10.07
N LEU A 426 1.86 8.26 9.07
CA LEU A 426 0.60 7.53 9.11
C LEU A 426 0.82 6.02 9.27
N THR A 427 1.74 5.46 8.48
CA THR A 427 2.06 4.03 8.52
C THR A 427 2.61 3.64 9.90
N ALA A 428 3.51 4.45 10.45
CA ALA A 428 4.05 4.22 11.79
C ALA A 428 2.96 4.31 12.87
N LEU A 429 2.06 5.30 12.79
CA LEU A 429 0.94 5.45 13.72
C LEU A 429 0.00 4.23 13.67
N LEU A 430 -0.29 3.73 12.47
CA LEU A 430 -1.13 2.54 12.27
C LEU A 430 -0.48 1.28 12.85
N MET A 431 0.83 1.10 12.64
CA MET A 431 1.56 -0.07 13.15
C MET A 431 1.59 -0.12 14.67
N ASP A 432 1.67 1.04 15.34
CA ASP A 432 1.62 1.12 16.80
C ASP A 432 0.21 0.92 17.38
N ALA A 433 -0.83 1.10 16.56
CA ALA A 433 -2.21 0.92 17.00
C ALA A 433 -2.67 -0.55 17.02
N VAL A 434 -1.86 -1.49 16.49
CA VAL A 434 -2.24 -2.90 16.37
C VAL A 434 -1.18 -3.82 16.98
N PRO A 435 -1.58 -4.98 17.57
CA PRO A 435 -0.63 -6.01 17.97
C PRO A 435 0.25 -6.47 16.81
N GLY A 436 1.52 -6.82 17.08
CA GLY A 436 2.48 -7.23 16.06
C GLY A 436 2.00 -8.38 15.14
N GLU A 437 1.18 -9.28 15.67
CA GLU A 437 0.56 -10.39 14.93
C GLU A 437 -0.42 -9.90 13.84
N ARG A 438 -1.02 -8.73 14.01
CA ARG A 438 -1.98 -8.11 13.09
C ARG A 438 -1.37 -7.02 12.21
N ALA A 439 -0.10 -6.71 12.37
CA ALA A 439 0.58 -5.67 11.60
C ALA A 439 0.50 -5.91 10.07
N GLY A 440 0.58 -7.17 9.64
CA GLY A 440 0.41 -7.54 8.24
C GLY A 440 -0.98 -7.21 7.68
N THR A 441 -2.04 -7.56 8.42
CA THR A 441 -3.43 -7.25 8.06
C THR A 441 -3.67 -5.74 8.02
N ALA A 442 -3.20 -5.00 9.03
CA ALA A 442 -3.33 -3.54 9.10
C ALA A 442 -2.62 -2.85 7.93
N SER A 443 -1.40 -3.30 7.60
CA SER A 443 -0.64 -2.79 6.46
C SER A 443 -1.33 -3.10 5.12
N GLY A 444 -1.83 -4.33 4.96
CA GLY A 444 -2.61 -4.73 3.77
C GLY A 444 -3.85 -3.87 3.60
N LEU A 445 -4.61 -3.66 4.68
CA LEU A 445 -5.81 -2.84 4.69
C LEU A 445 -5.52 -1.39 4.34
N LEU A 446 -4.48 -0.79 4.95
CA LEU A 446 -4.04 0.57 4.59
C LEU A 446 -3.69 0.68 3.11
N ASN A 447 -2.92 -0.29 2.58
CA ASN A 447 -2.55 -0.26 1.18
C ASN A 447 -3.76 -0.45 0.25
N SER A 448 -4.73 -1.32 0.58
CA SER A 448 -5.97 -1.47 -0.18
C SER A 448 -6.76 -0.17 -0.23
N PHE A 449 -6.94 0.52 0.92
CA PHE A 449 -7.62 1.82 0.97
C PHE A 449 -6.86 2.88 0.17
N ARG A 450 -5.54 2.92 0.27
CA ARG A 450 -4.70 3.83 -0.52
C ARG A 450 -4.89 3.62 -2.02
N GLN A 451 -4.82 2.38 -2.48
CA GLN A 451 -4.96 2.07 -3.91
C GLN A 451 -6.38 2.35 -4.42
N THR A 452 -7.40 2.03 -3.61
CA THR A 452 -8.79 2.38 -3.91
C THR A 452 -8.96 3.89 -4.06
N GLY A 453 -8.34 4.68 -3.16
CA GLY A 453 -8.36 6.15 -3.27
C GLY A 453 -7.72 6.64 -4.56
N GLY A 454 -6.58 6.06 -4.96
CA GLY A 454 -5.91 6.37 -6.21
C GLY A 454 -6.78 6.07 -7.44
N ALA A 455 -7.37 4.87 -7.50
CA ALA A 455 -8.23 4.45 -8.59
C ALA A 455 -9.46 5.36 -8.71
N LEU A 456 -10.19 5.58 -7.62
CA LEU A 456 -11.39 6.43 -7.65
C LEU A 456 -11.07 7.89 -8.03
N ALA A 457 -9.89 8.40 -7.67
CA ALA A 457 -9.48 9.74 -8.10
C ALA A 457 -9.15 9.79 -9.60
N VAL A 458 -8.50 8.77 -10.16
CA VAL A 458 -8.27 8.65 -11.61
C VAL A 458 -9.60 8.60 -12.34
N ALA A 459 -10.55 7.77 -11.87
CA ALA A 459 -11.89 7.68 -12.40
C ALA A 459 -12.62 9.05 -12.36
N LEU A 460 -12.57 9.74 -11.22
CA LEU A 460 -13.18 11.06 -11.04
C LEU A 460 -12.55 12.10 -11.97
N PHE A 461 -11.22 12.25 -11.95
CA PHE A 461 -10.56 13.22 -12.83
C PHE A 461 -10.80 12.93 -14.30
N GLY A 462 -10.76 11.66 -14.71
CA GLY A 462 -11.01 11.32 -16.09
C GLY A 462 -12.45 11.65 -16.53
N SER A 463 -13.46 11.42 -15.68
CA SER A 463 -14.84 11.81 -15.98
C SER A 463 -15.01 13.34 -16.04
N LEU A 464 -14.34 14.09 -15.17
CA LEU A 464 -14.41 15.55 -15.11
C LEU A 464 -13.60 16.23 -16.22
N LEU A 465 -12.47 15.65 -16.62
CA LEU A 465 -11.59 16.22 -17.66
C LEU A 465 -12.12 16.00 -19.08
N SER A 466 -13.11 15.10 -19.25
CA SER A 466 -13.76 14.86 -20.53
C SER A 466 -14.70 16.02 -20.88
N GLY A 467 -14.39 16.75 -21.94
CA GLY A 467 -15.23 17.84 -22.44
C GLY A 467 -15.46 17.75 -23.95
N PRO A 468 -16.46 18.47 -24.52
CA PRO A 468 -16.76 18.45 -25.96
C PRO A 468 -15.59 18.90 -26.85
N GLY A 469 -14.60 19.61 -26.28
CA GLY A 469 -13.41 20.11 -27.00
C GLY A 469 -12.09 19.44 -26.56
N GLY A 470 -12.14 18.31 -25.85
CA GLY A 470 -10.94 17.65 -25.30
C GLY A 470 -10.75 17.93 -23.80
N PHE A 471 -9.60 18.46 -23.39
CA PHE A 471 -9.28 18.72 -21.98
C PHE A 471 -10.14 19.85 -21.38
N SER A 472 -10.90 19.53 -20.32
CA SER A 472 -11.82 20.45 -19.64
C SER A 472 -11.15 21.18 -18.49
N LEU A 473 -10.87 22.48 -18.61
CA LEU A 473 -10.39 23.33 -17.50
C LEU A 473 -11.39 23.43 -16.34
N PRO A 474 -12.70 23.65 -16.56
CA PRO A 474 -13.67 23.61 -15.45
C PRO A 474 -13.69 22.28 -14.72
N GLY A 475 -13.58 21.16 -15.45
CA GLY A 475 -13.47 19.83 -14.86
C GLY A 475 -12.19 19.66 -14.03
N MET A 476 -11.06 20.19 -14.50
CA MET A 476 -9.81 20.24 -13.74
C MET A 476 -10.00 20.98 -12.41
N HIS A 477 -10.59 22.17 -12.43
CA HIS A 477 -10.83 22.98 -11.23
C HIS A 477 -11.71 22.21 -10.23
N LEU A 478 -12.81 21.62 -10.70
CA LEU A 478 -13.71 20.87 -9.84
C LEU A 478 -13.00 19.67 -9.20
N GLY A 479 -12.21 18.92 -9.97
CA GLY A 479 -11.42 17.80 -9.46
C GLY A 479 -10.40 18.24 -8.40
N LEU A 480 -9.66 19.32 -8.66
CA LEU A 480 -8.67 19.86 -7.71
C LEU A 480 -9.34 20.30 -6.40
N VAL A 481 -10.48 21.01 -6.47
CA VAL A 481 -11.23 21.47 -5.29
C VAL A 481 -11.80 20.26 -4.52
N THR A 482 -12.35 19.25 -5.22
CA THR A 482 -12.90 18.06 -4.58
C THR A 482 -11.83 17.30 -3.78
N VAL A 483 -10.66 17.08 -4.37
CA VAL A 483 -9.56 16.39 -3.71
C VAL A 483 -8.96 17.22 -2.58
N ALA A 484 -8.85 18.55 -2.76
CA ALA A 484 -8.41 19.45 -1.68
C ALA A 484 -9.38 19.42 -0.49
N ALA A 485 -10.69 19.44 -0.75
CA ALA A 485 -11.72 19.32 0.29
C ALA A 485 -11.62 18.00 1.05
N LEU A 486 -11.40 16.88 0.34
CA LEU A 486 -11.18 15.56 0.93
C LEU A 486 -9.95 15.55 1.85
N LEU A 487 -8.83 16.14 1.41
CA LEU A 487 -7.60 16.26 2.21
C LEU A 487 -7.82 17.11 3.45
N LEU A 488 -8.50 18.26 3.35
CA LEU A 488 -8.80 19.14 4.47
C LEU A 488 -9.76 18.47 5.47
N THR A 489 -10.76 17.75 4.98
CA THR A 489 -11.68 16.97 5.83
C THR A 489 -10.90 15.91 6.62
N THR A 490 -10.05 15.14 5.96
CA THR A 490 -9.25 14.11 6.65
C THR A 490 -8.17 14.73 7.55
N ALA A 491 -7.66 15.93 7.25
CA ALA A 491 -6.77 16.67 8.13
C ALA A 491 -7.50 17.13 9.42
N ALA A 492 -8.73 17.62 9.28
CA ALA A 492 -9.58 17.98 10.43
C ALA A 492 -9.89 16.75 11.30
N LEU A 493 -10.28 15.61 10.69
CA LEU A 493 -10.48 14.34 11.41
C LEU A 493 -9.17 13.89 12.10
N SER A 494 -8.03 14.00 11.46
CA SER A 494 -6.73 13.68 12.05
C SER A 494 -6.44 14.56 13.27
N ARG A 495 -6.72 15.86 13.16
CA ARG A 495 -6.52 16.82 14.26
C ARG A 495 -7.44 16.55 15.46
N LEU A 496 -8.66 16.11 15.22
CA LEU A 496 -9.66 15.91 16.26
C LEU A 496 -9.56 14.52 16.92
N LEU A 497 -9.30 13.48 16.13
CA LEU A 497 -9.49 12.10 16.56
C LEU A 497 -8.18 11.33 16.81
N LEU A 498 -7.03 11.78 16.24
CA LEU A 498 -5.75 11.14 16.53
C LEU A 498 -5.16 11.63 17.86
N PRO A 499 -4.43 10.76 18.59
CA PRO A 499 -3.82 11.14 19.86
C PRO A 499 -2.78 12.25 19.67
N ARG A 500 -2.64 13.11 20.68
CA ARG A 500 -1.49 14.00 20.80
C ARG A 500 -0.33 13.10 21.25
N GLY A 501 0.61 12.81 20.34
CA GLY A 501 1.83 12.09 20.67
C GLY A 501 2.75 12.90 21.56
#